data_dcd391a950336d966d306261eb91f137
#
_entry.id   dcd391a950336d966d306261eb91f137
#
_cell.length_a   1.000
_cell.length_b   1.000
_cell.length_c   1.000
_cell.angle_alpha   90.00
_cell.angle_beta   90.00
_cell.angle_gamma   90.00
#
_symmetry.space_group_name_H-M   'P 1'
#
loop_
_entity.id
_entity.type
_entity.pdbx_description
1 polymer ?
#
loop_
_entity_poly.entity_id
_entity_poly.type
_entity_poly.pdbx_seq_one_letter_code
_entity_poly.pdbx_strand_id
1 'polypeptide(L)'
;MENKYLQVAGFLDNSLVNGLGLRSVVFVSGCKHNCKECQNKEMQSFCYGDKISLKDILKRIESNVPLIRGVTFSGGEPLEHIKELSSLAEEIKSLGLNIWCYTGYTFEYIKKEINKNHDLKKLIGSIDVLVDGKYDKSKKIVL
;
A
#
# COMPACT_ATOMS: atom_id res chain seq x y z
N MET A 1 -5.85 14.01 -9.18
CA MET A 1 -6.30 12.67 -8.80
C MET A 1 -7.46 12.11 -9.63
N GLU A 2 -8.20 12.96 -10.30
CA GLU A 2 -9.42 12.56 -11.01
C GLU A 2 -9.22 11.52 -12.11
N ASN A 3 -8.09 11.55 -12.81
CA ASN A 3 -7.82 10.64 -13.93
C ASN A 3 -6.85 9.52 -13.58
N LYS A 4 -6.68 9.22 -12.29
CA LYS A 4 -5.78 8.16 -11.85
C LYS A 4 -6.56 6.97 -11.34
N TYR A 5 -6.07 5.78 -11.67
CA TYR A 5 -6.68 4.52 -11.31
C TYR A 5 -5.63 3.61 -10.69
N LEU A 6 -6.08 2.71 -9.84
CA LEU A 6 -5.23 1.69 -9.22
C LEU A 6 -5.83 0.33 -9.49
N GLN A 7 -5.00 -0.62 -9.85
CA GLN A 7 -5.44 -2.01 -10.01
C GLN A 7 -5.53 -2.62 -8.63
N VAL A 8 -6.75 -2.87 -8.16
CA VAL A 8 -7.03 -3.32 -6.80
C VAL A 8 -7.49 -4.77 -6.82
N ALA A 9 -6.77 -5.63 -6.09
CA ALA A 9 -7.14 -7.03 -5.94
C ALA A 9 -8.22 -7.24 -4.88
N GLY A 10 -8.27 -6.34 -3.89
CA GLY A 10 -9.28 -6.42 -2.84
C GLY A 10 -9.22 -5.21 -1.92
N PHE A 11 -10.24 -5.07 -1.09
CA PHE A 11 -10.33 -3.99 -0.13
C PHE A 11 -11.05 -4.50 1.13
N LEU A 12 -10.46 -4.20 2.29
CA LEU A 12 -11.10 -4.46 3.58
C LEU A 12 -11.40 -3.12 4.24
N ASP A 13 -12.66 -2.89 4.60
CA ASP A 13 -13.06 -1.63 5.19
C ASP A 13 -12.49 -1.44 6.60
N ASN A 14 -12.47 -2.52 7.38
CA ASN A 14 -11.87 -2.49 8.70
C ASN A 14 -11.25 -3.86 9.00
N SER A 15 -10.01 -3.83 9.46
CA SER A 15 -9.24 -5.04 9.74
C SER A 15 -8.35 -4.80 10.94
N LEU A 16 -8.21 -5.82 11.79
CA LEU A 16 -7.26 -5.80 12.91
C LEU A 16 -5.97 -6.54 12.61
N VAL A 17 -5.90 -7.20 11.44
CA VAL A 17 -4.83 -8.16 11.15
C VAL A 17 -3.62 -7.53 10.46
N ASN A 18 -3.83 -6.44 9.74
CA ASN A 18 -2.81 -5.87 8.85
C ASN A 18 -2.25 -4.54 9.39
N GLY A 19 -1.91 -4.50 10.68
CA GLY A 19 -1.35 -3.35 11.33
C GLY A 19 -1.95 -3.12 12.72
N LEU A 20 -1.64 -1.99 13.33
CA LEU A 20 -2.16 -1.63 14.64
C LEU A 20 -3.49 -0.90 14.52
N GLY A 21 -4.46 -1.29 15.36
CA GLY A 21 -5.79 -0.71 15.39
C GLY A 21 -6.64 -1.17 14.20
N LEU A 22 -7.86 -0.66 14.13
CA LEU A 22 -8.72 -0.91 12.98
C LEU A 22 -8.21 -0.11 11.78
N ARG A 23 -8.12 -0.77 10.64
CA ARG A 23 -7.53 -0.19 9.44
C ARG A 23 -8.31 -0.59 8.19
N SER A 24 -8.37 0.32 7.23
CA SER A 24 -8.76 -0.05 5.88
C SER A 24 -7.54 -0.64 5.19
N VAL A 25 -7.73 -1.69 4.41
CA VAL A 25 -6.62 -2.35 3.70
C VAL A 25 -6.89 -2.31 2.21
N VAL A 26 -5.93 -1.79 1.46
CA VAL A 26 -5.95 -1.78 0.00
C VAL A 26 -4.98 -2.84 -0.49
N PHE A 27 -5.51 -3.87 -1.16
CA PHE A 27 -4.68 -4.92 -1.76
C PHE A 27 -4.49 -4.61 -3.23
N VAL A 28 -3.27 -4.23 -3.60
CA VAL A 28 -2.96 -3.96 -5.01
C VAL A 28 -2.67 -5.25 -5.76
N SER A 29 -2.87 -5.23 -7.06
CA SER A 29 -2.52 -6.37 -7.93
C SER A 29 -1.14 -6.18 -8.52
N GLY A 30 -0.48 -7.31 -8.80
CA GLY A 30 0.81 -7.32 -9.47
C GLY A 30 1.99 -7.38 -8.52
N CYS A 31 2.83 -8.36 -8.74
CA CYS A 31 4.04 -8.57 -7.94
C CYS A 31 5.08 -9.28 -8.78
N LYS A 32 6.30 -8.73 -8.82
CA LYS A 32 7.41 -9.31 -9.58
C LYS A 32 8.28 -10.25 -8.74
N HIS A 33 8.00 -10.36 -7.45
CA HIS A 33 8.88 -11.10 -6.54
C HIS A 33 8.82 -12.61 -6.67
N ASN A 34 7.67 -13.14 -7.08
CA ASN A 34 7.48 -14.57 -7.31
C ASN A 34 7.94 -15.42 -6.12
N CYS A 35 7.53 -15.04 -4.91
CA CYS A 35 7.90 -15.74 -3.69
C CYS A 35 7.19 -17.08 -3.57
N LYS A 36 7.94 -18.12 -3.18
CA LYS A 36 7.35 -19.44 -2.94
C LYS A 36 6.37 -19.44 -1.78
N GLU A 37 6.62 -18.60 -0.78
CA GLU A 37 5.76 -18.46 0.38
C GLU A 37 4.55 -17.58 0.12
N CYS A 38 4.48 -16.95 -1.03
CA CYS A 38 3.35 -16.09 -1.37
C CYS A 38 2.13 -16.95 -1.71
N GLN A 39 1.09 -16.86 -0.88
CA GLN A 39 -0.11 -17.66 -1.04
C GLN A 39 -1.10 -17.05 -2.05
N ASN A 40 -0.88 -15.82 -2.46
CA ASN A 40 -1.78 -15.10 -3.36
C ASN A 40 -1.17 -14.94 -4.74
N LYS A 41 -0.89 -16.06 -5.41
CA LYS A 41 -0.28 -16.03 -6.74
C LYS A 41 -1.13 -15.30 -7.76
N GLU A 42 -2.44 -15.32 -7.61
CA GLU A 42 -3.35 -14.61 -8.50
C GLU A 42 -3.14 -13.10 -8.41
N MET A 43 -2.80 -12.58 -7.22
CA MET A 43 -2.53 -11.17 -7.01
C MET A 43 -1.19 -10.72 -7.61
N GLN A 44 -0.35 -11.66 -8.05
CA GLN A 44 0.88 -11.33 -8.73
C GLN A 44 0.63 -10.85 -10.16
N SER A 45 -0.53 -11.17 -10.72
CA SER A 45 -0.90 -10.70 -12.06
C SER A 45 -1.31 -9.25 -12.01
N PHE A 46 -0.76 -8.42 -12.89
CA PHE A 46 -1.14 -7.02 -13.00
C PHE A 46 -2.55 -6.83 -13.56
N CYS A 47 -3.14 -7.89 -14.10
CA CYS A 47 -4.50 -7.86 -14.63
C CYS A 47 -5.55 -8.38 -13.64
N TYR A 48 -5.12 -8.89 -12.49
CA TYR A 48 -6.05 -9.39 -11.48
C TYR A 48 -6.74 -8.25 -10.75
N GLY A 49 -8.03 -8.44 -10.43
CA GLY A 49 -8.80 -7.46 -9.70
C GLY A 49 -9.43 -6.41 -10.59
N ASP A 50 -9.80 -5.30 -9.99
CA ASP A 50 -10.52 -4.22 -10.67
C ASP A 50 -9.70 -2.94 -10.70
N LYS A 51 -9.86 -2.21 -11.80
CA LYS A 51 -9.27 -0.89 -11.94
C LYS A 51 -10.21 0.13 -11.32
N ILE A 52 -9.81 0.70 -10.18
CA ILE A 52 -10.65 1.61 -9.39
C ILE A 52 -10.00 2.98 -9.33
N SER A 53 -10.80 4.04 -9.50
CA SER A 53 -10.27 5.40 -9.43
C SER A 53 -9.76 5.70 -8.02
N LEU A 54 -8.71 6.49 -7.92
CA LEU A 54 -8.18 6.89 -6.61
C LEU A 54 -9.21 7.68 -5.82
N LYS A 55 -10.04 8.44 -6.51
CA LYS A 55 -11.13 9.19 -5.88
C LYS A 55 -12.12 8.26 -5.20
N ASP A 56 -12.50 7.16 -5.85
CA ASP A 56 -13.42 6.19 -5.27
C ASP A 56 -12.81 5.44 -4.09
N ILE A 57 -11.52 5.11 -4.20
CA ILE A 57 -10.81 4.47 -3.08
C ILE A 57 -10.79 5.41 -1.88
N LEU A 58 -10.47 6.68 -2.10
CA LEU A 58 -10.44 7.67 -1.03
C LEU A 58 -11.80 7.86 -0.39
N LYS A 59 -12.87 7.90 -1.18
CA LYS A 59 -14.23 8.01 -0.65
C LYS A 59 -14.56 6.84 0.27
N ARG A 60 -14.16 5.64 -0.13
CA ARG A 60 -14.42 4.45 0.69
C ARG A 60 -13.64 4.52 2.01
N ILE A 61 -12.40 4.98 1.97
CA ILE A 61 -11.59 5.16 3.17
C ILE A 61 -12.23 6.22 4.08
N GLU A 62 -12.65 7.35 3.52
CA GLU A 62 -13.30 8.41 4.29
C GLU A 62 -14.58 7.92 4.98
N SER A 63 -15.32 7.03 4.33
CA SER A 63 -16.55 6.50 4.90
C SER A 63 -16.31 5.66 6.16
N ASN A 64 -15.07 5.22 6.37
CA ASN A 64 -14.68 4.41 7.53
C ASN A 64 -14.12 5.25 8.68
N VAL A 65 -13.92 6.55 8.46
CA VAL A 65 -13.48 7.47 9.51
C VAL A 65 -14.72 7.87 10.34
N PRO A 66 -14.65 7.95 11.67
CA PRO A 66 -13.47 7.83 12.55
C PRO A 66 -13.22 6.42 13.11
N LEU A 67 -13.88 5.41 12.57
CA LEU A 67 -13.72 4.04 13.07
C LEU A 67 -12.29 3.52 12.90
N ILE A 68 -11.66 3.80 11.76
CA ILE A 68 -10.31 3.34 11.45
C ILE A 68 -9.28 4.34 11.95
N ARG A 69 -8.09 3.83 12.31
CA ARG A 69 -6.95 4.64 12.71
C ARG A 69 -5.98 4.88 11.57
N GLY A 70 -6.04 4.06 10.53
CA GLY A 70 -5.14 4.20 9.42
C GLY A 70 -5.49 3.31 8.25
N VAL A 71 -4.58 3.29 7.29
CA VAL A 71 -4.71 2.53 6.05
C VAL A 71 -3.46 1.70 5.86
N THR A 72 -3.63 0.49 5.34
CA THR A 72 -2.52 -0.40 4.99
C THR A 72 -2.53 -0.65 3.49
N PHE A 73 -1.36 -0.51 2.87
CA PHE A 73 -1.14 -0.92 1.48
C PHE A 73 -0.50 -2.31 1.49
N SER A 74 -1.13 -3.24 0.84
CA SER A 74 -0.69 -4.63 0.82
C SER A 74 -1.08 -5.28 -0.52
N GLY A 75 -1.15 -6.58 -0.57
CA GLY A 75 -1.59 -7.35 -1.73
C GLY A 75 -0.45 -7.94 -2.51
N GLY A 76 -0.35 -7.64 -3.81
CA GLY A 76 0.79 -7.94 -4.65
C GLY A 76 1.99 -7.14 -4.19
N GLU A 77 2.40 -6.14 -4.97
CA GLU A 77 3.55 -5.32 -4.58
C GLU A 77 3.17 -3.84 -4.67
N PRO A 78 2.95 -3.15 -3.53
CA PRO A 78 2.63 -1.72 -3.55
C PRO A 78 3.66 -0.85 -4.27
N LEU A 79 4.95 -1.18 -4.19
CA LEU A 79 5.98 -0.38 -4.85
C LEU A 79 6.03 -0.55 -6.36
N GLU A 80 5.16 -1.38 -6.94
CA GLU A 80 4.94 -1.40 -8.38
C GLU A 80 3.86 -0.38 -8.81
N HIS A 81 3.26 0.32 -7.84
CA HIS A 81 2.21 1.32 -8.06
C HIS A 81 2.56 2.64 -7.39
N ILE A 82 3.81 3.06 -7.50
CA ILE A 82 4.36 4.19 -6.74
C ILE A 82 3.62 5.49 -6.99
N LYS A 83 3.36 5.84 -8.26
CA LYS A 83 2.71 7.12 -8.59
C LYS A 83 1.31 7.21 -8.00
N GLU A 84 0.53 6.17 -8.20
CA GLU A 84 -0.86 6.11 -7.74
C GLU A 84 -0.92 6.15 -6.23
N LEU A 85 -0.10 5.33 -5.57
CA LEU A 85 -0.09 5.28 -4.11
C LEU A 85 0.48 6.54 -3.49
N SER A 86 1.43 7.20 -4.14
CA SER A 86 1.97 8.47 -3.66
C SER A 86 0.88 9.54 -3.59
N SER A 87 0.06 9.63 -4.64
CA SER A 87 -1.06 10.58 -4.67
C SER A 87 -2.11 10.22 -3.62
N LEU A 88 -2.46 8.94 -3.52
CA LEU A 88 -3.46 8.48 -2.55
C LEU A 88 -2.97 8.70 -1.11
N ALA A 89 -1.70 8.43 -0.85
CA ALA A 89 -1.12 8.58 0.48
C ALA A 89 -1.19 10.02 0.99
N GLU A 90 -0.93 11.00 0.14
CA GLU A 90 -1.06 12.40 0.53
C GLU A 90 -2.46 12.72 1.03
N GLU A 91 -3.48 12.25 0.30
CA GLU A 91 -4.86 12.50 0.66
C GLU A 91 -5.23 11.77 1.95
N ILE A 92 -4.73 10.55 2.13
CA ILE A 92 -4.95 9.78 3.35
C ILE A 92 -4.34 10.49 4.57
N LYS A 93 -3.13 11.00 4.43
CA LYS A 93 -2.48 11.73 5.52
C LYS A 93 -3.25 13.00 5.88
N SER A 94 -3.86 13.64 4.91
CA SER A 94 -4.68 14.84 5.18
C SER A 94 -5.93 14.52 5.99
N LEU A 95 -6.36 13.27 6.02
CA LEU A 95 -7.47 12.82 6.86
C LEU A 95 -7.04 12.51 8.30
N GLY A 96 -5.76 12.66 8.61
CA GLY A 96 -5.24 12.35 9.94
C GLY A 96 -4.99 10.87 10.20
N LEU A 97 -4.94 10.06 9.17
CA LEU A 97 -4.73 8.62 9.27
C LEU A 97 -3.25 8.28 9.10
N ASN A 98 -2.79 7.22 9.77
CA ASN A 98 -1.45 6.71 9.55
C ASN A 98 -1.46 5.68 8.40
N ILE A 99 -0.29 5.42 7.84
CA ILE A 99 -0.15 4.50 6.71
C ILE A 99 0.90 3.44 7.02
N TRP A 100 0.51 2.18 6.85
CA TRP A 100 1.40 1.03 6.86
C TRP A 100 1.53 0.52 5.43
N CYS A 101 2.72 0.05 5.06
CA CYS A 101 2.95 -0.49 3.73
C CYS A 101 3.78 -1.76 3.83
N TYR A 102 3.28 -2.82 3.22
CA TYR A 102 3.99 -4.10 3.13
C TYR A 102 4.60 -4.21 1.75
N THR A 103 5.92 -4.44 1.68
CA THR A 103 6.62 -4.56 0.40
C THR A 103 7.57 -5.74 0.44
N GLY A 104 7.75 -6.39 -0.71
CA GLY A 104 8.75 -7.44 -0.87
C GLY A 104 10.16 -6.92 -1.14
N TYR A 105 10.30 -5.64 -1.44
CA TYR A 105 11.62 -5.03 -1.59
C TYR A 105 12.27 -4.80 -0.24
N THR A 106 13.60 -4.86 -0.20
CA THR A 106 14.33 -4.60 1.03
C THR A 106 14.46 -3.11 1.28
N PHE A 107 14.62 -2.73 2.54
CA PHE A 107 14.83 -1.34 2.90
C PHE A 107 16.10 -0.78 2.24
N GLU A 108 17.13 -1.60 2.12
CA GLU A 108 18.38 -1.22 1.46
C GLU A 108 18.14 -0.86 0.00
N TYR A 109 17.32 -1.64 -0.71
CA TYR A 109 16.95 -1.35 -2.10
C TYR A 109 16.21 -0.02 -2.18
N ILE A 110 15.24 0.18 -1.29
CA ILE A 110 14.44 1.40 -1.27
C ILE A 110 15.32 2.62 -1.03
N LYS A 111 16.27 2.54 -0.10
CA LYS A 111 17.19 3.63 0.18
C LYS A 111 18.03 4.01 -1.04
N LYS A 112 18.41 3.05 -1.85
CA LYS A 112 19.16 3.31 -3.08
C LYS A 112 18.30 4.00 -4.13
N GLU A 113 17.04 3.60 -4.24
CA GLU A 113 16.16 4.10 -5.27
C GLU A 113 15.48 5.43 -4.93
N ILE A 114 15.40 5.77 -3.65
CA ILE A 114 14.68 6.95 -3.18
C ILE A 114 15.23 8.26 -3.74
N ASN A 115 16.53 8.31 -3.99
CA ASN A 115 17.17 9.51 -4.54
C ASN A 115 16.99 9.62 -6.06
N LYS A 116 16.58 8.53 -6.70
CA LYS A 116 16.40 8.48 -8.16
C LYS A 116 14.94 8.61 -8.57
N ASN A 117 14.02 8.45 -7.63
CA ASN A 117 12.60 8.43 -7.93
C ASN A 117 11.87 9.36 -6.97
N HIS A 118 11.44 10.50 -7.51
CA HIS A 118 10.76 11.53 -6.72
C HIS A 118 9.44 11.01 -6.11
N ASP A 119 8.68 10.25 -6.87
CA ASP A 119 7.41 9.71 -6.40
C ASP A 119 7.62 8.70 -5.27
N LEU A 120 8.68 7.90 -5.36
CA LEU A 120 9.03 6.95 -4.30
C LEU A 120 9.40 7.69 -3.02
N LYS A 121 10.21 8.74 -3.14
CA LYS A 121 10.59 9.57 -2.00
C LYS A 121 9.36 10.15 -1.31
N LYS A 122 8.42 10.65 -2.10
CA LYS A 122 7.18 11.22 -1.61
C LYS A 122 6.31 10.17 -0.92
N LEU A 123 6.16 9.00 -1.53
CA LEU A 123 5.41 7.91 -0.95
C LEU A 123 6.00 7.45 0.39
N ILE A 124 7.31 7.21 0.43
CA ILE A 124 7.98 6.78 1.65
C ILE A 124 7.84 7.83 2.75
N GLY A 125 7.88 9.10 2.40
CA GLY A 125 7.67 10.19 3.35
C GLY A 125 6.28 10.21 3.96
N SER A 126 5.29 9.59 3.31
CA SER A 126 3.92 9.49 3.80
C SER A 126 3.66 8.20 4.58
N ILE A 127 4.53 7.20 4.48
CA ILE A 127 4.37 5.93 5.17
C ILE A 127 4.91 6.04 6.60
N ASP A 128 4.10 5.62 7.56
CA ASP A 128 4.49 5.64 8.98
C ASP A 128 5.20 4.36 9.41
N VAL A 129 4.80 3.22 8.83
CA VAL A 129 5.43 1.92 9.11
C VAL A 129 5.61 1.17 7.81
N LEU A 130 6.84 0.76 7.54
CA LEU A 130 7.18 -0.05 6.38
C LEU A 130 7.58 -1.44 6.85
N VAL A 131 6.91 -2.46 6.32
CA VAL A 131 7.28 -3.86 6.55
C VAL A 131 7.95 -4.32 5.27
N ASP A 132 9.27 -4.51 5.33
CA ASP A 132 10.09 -4.78 4.16
C ASP A 132 10.49 -6.24 4.00
N GLY A 133 10.99 -6.56 2.80
CA GLY A 133 11.48 -7.88 2.51
C GLY A 133 10.39 -8.88 2.15
N LYS A 134 10.77 -9.91 1.41
CA LYS A 134 9.83 -10.90 0.92
C LYS A 134 9.28 -11.75 2.06
N TYR A 135 8.03 -11.51 2.39
CA TYR A 135 7.26 -12.29 3.37
C TYR A 135 8.06 -12.68 4.62
N ASP A 136 8.60 -11.69 5.32
CA ASP A 136 9.25 -11.89 6.61
C ASP A 136 8.56 -10.99 7.63
N LYS A 137 7.71 -11.61 8.46
CA LYS A 137 6.89 -10.89 9.43
C LYS A 137 7.70 -10.23 10.54
N SER A 138 8.97 -10.61 10.71
CA SER A 138 9.82 -10.05 11.75
C SER A 138 10.45 -8.71 11.33
N LYS A 139 10.47 -8.40 10.05
CA LYS A 139 11.13 -7.18 9.55
C LYS A 139 10.14 -6.03 9.42
N LYS A 140 10.12 -5.19 10.43
CA LYS A 140 9.25 -4.03 10.46
C LYS A 140 10.08 -2.79 10.79
N ILE A 141 9.95 -1.77 9.95
CA ILE A 141 10.71 -0.52 10.10
C ILE A 141 9.74 0.64 10.29
N VAL A 142 9.92 1.36 11.39
CA VAL A 142 9.14 2.57 11.69
C VAL A 142 9.90 3.77 11.11
N LEU A 143 9.21 4.56 10.31
CA LEU A 143 9.80 5.71 9.61
C LEU A 143 9.58 7.03 10.35
#